data_807b50757b2861d294c7480f8ee3e8d9
#
_entry.id   807b50757b2861d294c7480f8ee3e8d9
#
_cell.length_a   1.000
_cell.length_b   1.000
_cell.length_c   1.000
_cell.angle_alpha   90.00
_cell.angle_beta   90.00
_cell.angle_gamma   90.00
#
_symmetry.space_group_name_H-M   'P 1'
#
loop_
_entity.id
_entity.type
_entity.pdbx_description
1 polymer ?
#
loop_
_entity_poly.entity_id
_entity_poly.type
_entity_poly.pdbx_seq_one_letter_code
_entity_poly.pdbx_strand_id
1 'polypeptide(L)'
;MKKGFFFDMDGVLFDSLPNHARAWEIVMARHGLHFTKEDCYRQEGCTSRDVILNAYKQQMPDRQVSLEEVEAFYHEKGEKFVELGGAHPMPGAYEVLQAIRSMPDTQIWLVTGSAQLTLLDQLNHAFPGIFVRERMITAFECPHGKPRPEPYLKAWESSGLPKEECCVIENAPLGLQAARAAGLFTVIVNTVPLGYEDFAPWKPDAFLPDMRALLDYLPKLR
;
A
#
# COMPACT_ATOMS: atom_id res chain seq x y z
N MET A 1 12.80 -15.89 -13.84
CA MET A 1 11.74 -14.98 -14.35
C MET A 1 10.68 -14.81 -13.28
N LYS A 2 10.28 -13.58 -12.98
CA LYS A 2 9.20 -13.32 -12.03
C LYS A 2 7.84 -13.61 -12.69
N LYS A 3 6.96 -14.28 -11.95
CA LYS A 3 5.60 -14.64 -12.37
C LYS A 3 4.53 -14.09 -11.44
N GLY A 4 4.81 -14.00 -10.12
CA GLY A 4 3.92 -13.39 -9.14
C GLY A 4 4.29 -11.95 -8.87
N PHE A 5 3.41 -11.02 -9.17
CA PHE A 5 3.59 -9.59 -8.92
C PHE A 5 2.59 -9.12 -7.87
N PHE A 6 3.07 -8.72 -6.71
CA PHE A 6 2.27 -8.30 -5.57
C PHE A 6 2.36 -6.78 -5.43
N PHE A 7 1.31 -6.08 -5.82
CA PHE A 7 1.25 -4.63 -5.81
C PHE A 7 0.64 -4.11 -4.52
N ASP A 8 1.30 -3.15 -3.90
CA ASP A 8 0.60 -2.23 -3.02
C ASP A 8 -0.36 -1.34 -3.82
N MET A 9 -1.23 -0.61 -3.14
CA MET A 9 -2.26 0.21 -3.76
C MET A 9 -1.93 1.70 -3.75
N ASP A 10 -1.83 2.27 -2.55
CA ASP A 10 -1.74 3.71 -2.34
C ASP A 10 -0.32 4.22 -2.60
N GLY A 11 -0.16 5.10 -3.58
CA GLY A 11 1.14 5.53 -4.05
C GLY A 11 1.81 4.57 -5.05
N VAL A 12 1.22 3.40 -5.34
CA VAL A 12 1.72 2.46 -6.36
C VAL A 12 0.73 2.39 -7.54
N LEU A 13 -0.50 1.98 -7.30
CA LEU A 13 -1.55 1.92 -8.32
C LEU A 13 -2.34 3.22 -8.42
N PHE A 14 -2.48 3.92 -7.30
CA PHE A 14 -3.18 5.19 -7.22
C PHE A 14 -2.30 6.29 -6.64
N ASP A 15 -2.34 7.47 -7.24
CA ASP A 15 -1.83 8.72 -6.68
C ASP A 15 -2.87 9.25 -5.67
N SER A 16 -2.86 8.68 -4.49
CA SER A 16 -3.82 8.92 -3.40
C SER A 16 -3.17 9.58 -2.18
N LEU A 17 -1.86 9.41 -2.02
CA LEU A 17 -1.14 9.79 -0.79
C LEU A 17 -1.20 11.29 -0.45
N PRO A 18 -1.16 12.25 -1.38
CA PRO A 18 -1.32 13.66 -1.04
C PRO A 18 -2.67 13.96 -0.37
N ASN A 19 -3.77 13.33 -0.86
CA ASN A 19 -5.10 13.47 -0.31
C ASN A 19 -5.25 12.70 1.01
N HIS A 20 -4.63 11.51 1.13
CA HIS A 20 -4.56 10.79 2.40
C HIS A 20 -3.85 11.61 3.47
N ALA A 21 -2.67 12.15 3.16
CA ALA A 21 -1.90 12.96 4.11
C ALA A 21 -2.69 14.19 4.57
N ARG A 22 -3.34 14.88 3.64
CA ARG A 22 -4.16 16.06 3.98
C ARG A 22 -5.40 15.69 4.80
N ALA A 23 -6.06 14.58 4.48
CA ALA A 23 -7.22 14.10 5.26
C ALA A 23 -6.81 13.76 6.69
N TRP A 24 -5.71 13.02 6.87
CA TRP A 24 -5.17 12.69 8.19
C TRP A 24 -4.81 13.95 8.99
N GLU A 25 -4.09 14.89 8.40
CA GLU A 25 -3.71 16.14 9.05
C GLU A 25 -4.95 16.90 9.59
N ILE A 26 -6.00 17.02 8.77
CA ILE A 26 -7.23 17.72 9.14
C ILE A 26 -7.98 16.96 10.24
N VAL A 27 -8.21 15.67 10.07
CA VAL A 27 -9.05 14.91 11.00
C VAL A 27 -8.32 14.67 12.32
N MET A 28 -7.04 14.37 12.33
CA MET A 28 -6.22 14.27 13.55
C MET A 28 -6.29 15.58 14.37
N ALA A 29 -6.16 16.74 13.71
CA ALA A 29 -6.26 18.03 14.37
C ALA A 29 -7.62 18.27 15.04
N ARG A 30 -8.73 17.82 14.44
CA ARG A 30 -10.08 17.91 15.03
C ARG A 30 -10.20 17.10 16.33
N HIS A 31 -9.47 15.99 16.42
CA HIS A 31 -9.42 15.14 17.61
C HIS A 31 -8.31 15.55 18.61
N GLY A 32 -7.68 16.71 18.41
CA GLY A 32 -6.62 17.24 19.28
C GLY A 32 -5.29 16.50 19.15
N LEU A 33 -5.08 15.77 18.05
CA LEU A 33 -3.86 15.05 17.76
C LEU A 33 -3.02 15.82 16.72
N HIS A 34 -1.72 15.82 16.92
CA HIS A 34 -0.77 16.34 15.93
C HIS A 34 -0.37 15.22 14.97
N PHE A 35 -0.49 15.48 13.67
CA PHE A 35 -0.12 14.53 12.62
C PHE A 35 0.26 15.30 11.37
N THR A 36 1.44 15.04 10.86
CA THR A 36 1.99 15.72 9.70
C THR A 36 1.85 14.88 8.43
N LYS A 37 2.08 15.50 7.27
CA LYS A 37 2.17 14.75 6.02
C LYS A 37 3.30 13.72 6.04
N GLU A 38 4.43 14.05 6.67
CA GLU A 38 5.56 13.15 6.81
C GLU A 38 5.20 11.92 7.65
N ASP A 39 4.44 12.11 8.73
CA ASP A 39 3.92 10.99 9.55
C ASP A 39 3.05 10.05 8.71
N CYS A 40 2.23 10.60 7.80
CA CYS A 40 1.44 9.81 6.87
C CYS A 40 2.32 8.94 5.96
N TYR A 41 3.30 9.55 5.30
CA TYR A 41 4.21 8.84 4.40
C TYR A 41 5.07 7.77 5.12
N ARG A 42 5.47 8.02 6.37
CA ARG A 42 6.24 7.05 7.17
C ARG A 42 5.39 5.90 7.70
N GLN A 43 4.08 6.11 7.88
CA GLN A 43 3.13 5.10 8.34
C GLN A 43 2.32 4.47 7.21
N GLU A 44 2.68 4.76 5.96
CA GLU A 44 2.01 4.16 4.79
C GLU A 44 2.14 2.63 4.81
N GLY A 45 1.02 1.96 4.51
CA GLY A 45 0.90 0.51 4.62
C GLY A 45 0.35 -0.01 5.96
N CYS A 46 0.32 0.82 7.02
CA CYS A 46 -0.41 0.49 8.24
C CYS A 46 -1.92 0.47 7.99
N THR A 47 -2.64 -0.29 8.81
CA THR A 47 -4.10 -0.13 8.86
C THR A 47 -4.47 1.23 9.47
N SER A 48 -5.57 1.84 9.01
CA SER A 48 -6.05 3.10 9.58
C SER A 48 -6.28 2.99 11.08
N ARG A 49 -6.71 1.83 11.56
CA ARG A 49 -6.86 1.54 12.98
C ARG A 49 -5.54 1.68 13.74
N ASP A 50 -4.46 1.09 13.22
CA ASP A 50 -3.15 1.15 13.86
C ASP A 50 -2.63 2.60 13.89
N VAL A 51 -2.82 3.36 12.81
CA VAL A 51 -2.45 4.78 12.76
C VAL A 51 -3.17 5.57 13.86
N ILE A 52 -4.49 5.42 14.00
CA ILE A 52 -5.31 6.12 15.01
C ILE A 52 -4.85 5.74 16.43
N LEU A 53 -4.77 4.44 16.70
CA LEU A 53 -4.40 3.95 18.04
C LEU A 53 -2.98 4.36 18.43
N ASN A 54 -2.04 4.33 17.49
CA ASN A 54 -0.66 4.77 17.74
C ASN A 54 -0.60 6.28 18.04
N ALA A 55 -1.34 7.10 17.30
CA ALA A 55 -1.40 8.55 17.55
C ALA A 55 -1.93 8.86 18.95
N TYR A 56 -3.03 8.23 19.37
CA TYR A 56 -3.55 8.38 20.74
C TYR A 56 -2.56 7.88 21.80
N LYS A 57 -2.00 6.69 21.61
CA LYS A 57 -1.03 6.13 22.56
C LYS A 57 0.19 7.01 22.77
N GLN A 58 0.66 7.67 21.71
CA GLN A 58 1.84 8.55 21.78
C GLN A 58 1.53 9.91 22.41
N GLN A 59 0.38 10.49 22.11
CA GLN A 59 0.08 11.88 22.48
C GLN A 59 -0.87 12.01 23.66
N MET A 60 -1.71 11.01 23.90
CA MET A 60 -2.68 10.95 25.00
C MET A 60 -2.67 9.57 25.68
N PRO A 61 -1.55 9.16 26.31
CA PRO A 61 -1.36 7.79 26.78
C PRO A 61 -2.38 7.33 27.84
N ASP A 62 -2.94 8.26 28.60
CA ASP A 62 -3.94 7.98 29.64
C ASP A 62 -5.38 7.88 29.08
N ARG A 63 -5.59 8.24 27.80
CA ARG A 63 -6.90 8.15 27.15
C ARG A 63 -7.16 6.75 26.63
N GLN A 64 -8.26 6.15 27.10
CA GLN A 64 -8.80 4.95 26.48
C GLN A 64 -9.66 5.33 25.28
N VAL A 65 -9.41 4.69 24.14
CA VAL A 65 -10.14 4.89 22.90
C VAL A 65 -10.93 3.62 22.60
N SER A 66 -12.25 3.74 22.46
CA SER A 66 -13.12 2.61 22.15
C SER A 66 -13.00 2.23 20.65
N LEU A 67 -13.42 1.00 20.31
CA LEU A 67 -13.47 0.57 18.92
C LEU A 67 -14.46 1.43 18.10
N GLU A 68 -15.56 1.84 18.72
CA GLU A 68 -16.57 2.70 18.08
C GLU A 68 -15.98 4.08 17.73
N GLU A 69 -15.17 4.65 18.63
CA GLU A 69 -14.45 5.90 18.35
C GLU A 69 -13.45 5.75 17.21
N VAL A 70 -12.74 4.63 17.15
CA VAL A 70 -11.80 4.34 16.05
C VAL A 70 -12.52 4.21 14.72
N GLU A 71 -13.67 3.54 14.69
CA GLU A 71 -14.49 3.41 13.49
C GLU A 71 -15.05 4.75 13.03
N ALA A 72 -15.60 5.55 13.95
CA ALA A 72 -16.08 6.90 13.64
C ALA A 72 -14.97 7.79 13.07
N PHE A 73 -13.79 7.74 13.66
CA PHE A 73 -12.62 8.45 13.17
C PHE A 73 -12.22 8.00 11.76
N TYR A 74 -12.21 6.69 11.52
CA TYR A 74 -11.91 6.11 10.21
C TYR A 74 -12.89 6.60 9.14
N HIS A 75 -14.20 6.63 9.47
CA HIS A 75 -15.23 7.13 8.57
C HIS A 75 -15.06 8.63 8.26
N GLU A 76 -14.84 9.46 9.29
CA GLU A 76 -14.57 10.89 9.11
C GLU A 76 -13.38 11.15 8.19
N LYS A 77 -12.28 10.37 8.39
CA LYS A 77 -11.10 10.45 7.53
C LYS A 77 -11.42 10.04 6.09
N GLY A 78 -12.21 8.99 5.91
CA GLY A 78 -12.65 8.53 4.60
C GLY A 78 -13.49 9.58 3.85
N GLU A 79 -14.46 10.20 4.52
CA GLU A 79 -15.25 11.28 3.96
C GLU A 79 -14.38 12.47 3.55
N LYS A 80 -13.44 12.87 4.42
CA LYS A 80 -12.50 13.95 4.11
C LYS A 80 -11.58 13.61 2.92
N PHE A 81 -11.14 12.38 2.80
CA PHE A 81 -10.35 11.93 1.65
C PHE A 81 -11.13 12.07 0.33
N VAL A 82 -12.40 11.66 0.31
CA VAL A 82 -13.28 11.79 -0.86
C VAL A 82 -13.52 13.27 -1.20
N GLU A 83 -13.81 14.10 -0.19
CA GLU A 83 -13.99 15.55 -0.34
C GLU A 83 -12.76 16.24 -0.96
N LEU A 84 -11.56 15.76 -0.66
CA LEU A 84 -10.29 16.27 -1.20
C LEU A 84 -9.98 15.76 -2.62
N GLY A 85 -10.86 14.95 -3.23
CA GLY A 85 -10.71 14.45 -4.59
C GLY A 85 -10.35 12.96 -4.68
N GLY A 86 -10.19 12.26 -3.55
CA GLY A 86 -9.95 10.81 -3.50
C GLY A 86 -8.64 10.38 -4.14
N ALA A 87 -8.70 9.30 -4.92
CA ALA A 87 -7.55 8.68 -5.59
C ALA A 87 -7.68 8.77 -7.12
N HIS A 88 -6.56 8.99 -7.80
CA HIS A 88 -6.47 8.93 -9.26
C HIS A 88 -5.48 7.83 -9.67
N PRO A 89 -5.64 7.18 -10.83
CA PRO A 89 -4.67 6.20 -11.31
C PRO A 89 -3.25 6.78 -11.35
N MET A 90 -2.28 6.03 -10.81
CA MET A 90 -0.87 6.44 -10.82
C MET A 90 -0.35 6.49 -12.28
N PRO A 91 0.31 7.58 -12.70
CA PRO A 91 0.91 7.64 -14.03
C PRO A 91 1.89 6.49 -14.29
N GLY A 92 1.67 5.71 -15.34
CA GLY A 92 2.47 4.54 -15.70
C GLY A 92 1.96 3.21 -15.12
N ALA A 93 1.04 3.23 -14.14
CA ALA A 93 0.54 2.00 -13.53
C ALA A 93 -0.22 1.11 -14.54
N TYR A 94 -1.06 1.70 -15.38
CA TYR A 94 -1.81 0.94 -16.37
C TYR A 94 -0.88 0.23 -17.37
N GLU A 95 0.13 0.94 -17.87
CA GLU A 95 1.12 0.42 -18.80
C GLU A 95 1.94 -0.73 -18.20
N VAL A 96 2.36 -0.58 -16.94
CA VAL A 96 3.06 -1.64 -16.20
C VAL A 96 2.18 -2.88 -16.05
N LEU A 97 0.94 -2.71 -15.60
CA LEU A 97 -0.01 -3.82 -15.43
C LEU A 97 -0.28 -4.55 -16.75
N GLN A 98 -0.46 -3.83 -17.85
CA GLN A 98 -0.65 -4.42 -19.19
C GLN A 98 0.60 -5.16 -19.66
N ALA A 99 1.79 -4.60 -19.44
CA ALA A 99 3.05 -5.24 -19.80
C ALA A 99 3.24 -6.56 -19.03
N ILE A 100 2.94 -6.59 -17.71
CA ILE A 100 3.00 -7.81 -16.90
C ILE A 100 1.95 -8.82 -17.39
N ARG A 101 0.71 -8.38 -17.62
CA ARG A 101 -0.37 -9.26 -18.11
C ARG A 101 -0.04 -9.91 -19.45
N SER A 102 0.76 -9.25 -20.30
CA SER A 102 1.20 -9.80 -21.59
C SER A 102 2.30 -10.85 -21.47
N MET A 103 2.94 -10.99 -20.29
CA MET A 103 3.94 -12.03 -20.06
C MET A 103 3.24 -13.37 -19.74
N PRO A 104 3.80 -14.51 -20.23
CA PRO A 104 3.19 -15.82 -19.98
C PRO A 104 3.24 -16.20 -18.51
N ASP A 105 2.21 -16.89 -18.05
CA ASP A 105 2.09 -17.50 -16.71
C ASP A 105 2.23 -16.51 -15.56
N THR A 106 1.89 -15.23 -15.77
CA THR A 106 1.97 -14.22 -14.71
C THR A 106 0.68 -14.08 -13.93
N GLN A 107 0.83 -13.73 -12.67
CA GLN A 107 -0.24 -13.41 -11.74
C GLN A 107 -0.03 -12.00 -11.17
N ILE A 108 -1.08 -11.20 -11.18
CA ILE A 108 -1.10 -9.87 -10.56
C ILE A 108 -1.97 -9.96 -9.31
N TRP A 109 -1.43 -9.55 -8.17
CA TRP A 109 -2.07 -9.54 -6.87
C TRP A 109 -2.09 -8.13 -6.30
N LEU A 110 -3.16 -7.80 -5.58
CA LEU A 110 -3.23 -6.61 -4.73
C LEU A 110 -2.94 -6.99 -3.29
N VAL A 111 -2.13 -6.19 -2.60
CA VAL A 111 -1.84 -6.35 -1.17
C VAL A 111 -1.92 -4.99 -0.48
N THR A 112 -3.06 -4.68 0.13
CA THR A 112 -3.36 -3.36 0.71
C THR A 112 -3.88 -3.45 2.14
N GLY A 113 -3.62 -2.41 2.94
CA GLY A 113 -4.24 -2.21 4.25
C GLY A 113 -5.66 -1.63 4.21
N SER A 114 -6.23 -1.40 3.02
CA SER A 114 -7.59 -0.90 2.86
C SER A 114 -8.64 -1.98 3.19
N ALA A 115 -9.77 -1.54 3.78
CA ALA A 115 -10.95 -2.36 4.07
C ALA A 115 -12.20 -1.87 3.33
N GLN A 116 -12.04 -1.23 2.17
CA GLN A 116 -13.18 -0.68 1.41
C GLN A 116 -13.88 -1.79 0.63
N LEU A 117 -15.22 -1.92 0.83
CA LEU A 117 -16.04 -2.90 0.11
C LEU A 117 -16.10 -2.64 -1.40
N THR A 118 -15.99 -1.37 -1.81
CA THR A 118 -16.04 -0.94 -3.21
C THR A 118 -14.69 -0.97 -3.91
N LEU A 119 -13.66 -1.51 -3.25
CA LEU A 119 -12.28 -1.47 -3.75
C LEU A 119 -12.13 -2.15 -5.11
N LEU A 120 -12.75 -3.32 -5.30
CA LEU A 120 -12.68 -4.03 -6.57
C LEU A 120 -13.34 -3.23 -7.72
N ASP A 121 -14.44 -2.54 -7.44
CA ASP A 121 -15.11 -1.70 -8.44
C ASP A 121 -14.24 -0.51 -8.82
N GLN A 122 -13.58 0.12 -7.86
CA GLN A 122 -12.63 1.21 -8.10
C GLN A 122 -11.44 0.72 -8.95
N LEU A 123 -10.88 -0.43 -8.62
CA LEU A 123 -9.79 -1.05 -9.39
C LEU A 123 -10.23 -1.40 -10.81
N ASN A 124 -11.42 -1.97 -10.99
CA ASN A 124 -11.94 -2.32 -12.30
C ASN A 124 -12.30 -1.08 -13.14
N HIS A 125 -12.69 0.02 -12.51
CA HIS A 125 -12.88 1.29 -13.20
C HIS A 125 -11.55 1.85 -13.71
N ALA A 126 -10.50 1.83 -12.88
CA ALA A 126 -9.17 2.36 -13.23
C ALA A 126 -8.36 1.41 -14.13
N PHE A 127 -8.45 0.09 -13.88
CA PHE A 127 -7.65 -0.97 -14.51
C PHE A 127 -8.54 -2.13 -14.97
N PRO A 128 -9.36 -1.97 -16.02
CA PRO A 128 -10.37 -2.94 -16.42
C PRO A 128 -9.81 -4.35 -16.66
N GLY A 129 -10.40 -5.33 -15.98
CA GLY A 129 -10.10 -6.74 -16.15
C GLY A 129 -8.71 -7.19 -15.67
N ILE A 130 -8.02 -6.38 -14.86
CA ILE A 130 -6.70 -6.74 -14.28
C ILE A 130 -6.89 -7.48 -12.94
N PHE A 131 -7.70 -6.94 -12.05
CA PHE A 131 -7.86 -7.45 -10.69
C PHE A 131 -9.11 -8.33 -10.57
N VAL A 132 -8.97 -9.40 -9.81
CA VAL A 132 -10.05 -10.30 -9.39
C VAL A 132 -10.01 -10.48 -7.89
N ARG A 133 -11.17 -10.69 -7.25
CA ARG A 133 -11.29 -10.73 -5.78
C ARG A 133 -10.38 -11.78 -5.13
N GLU A 134 -10.21 -12.90 -5.80
CA GLU A 134 -9.40 -14.03 -5.34
C GLU A 134 -7.89 -13.72 -5.27
N ARG A 135 -7.46 -12.64 -5.92
CA ARG A 135 -6.07 -12.16 -5.92
C ARG A 135 -5.91 -10.82 -5.19
N MET A 136 -6.74 -10.59 -4.19
CA MET A 136 -6.68 -9.39 -3.36
C MET A 136 -6.52 -9.79 -1.90
N ILE A 137 -5.48 -9.30 -1.26
CA ILE A 137 -5.26 -9.37 0.19
C ILE A 137 -5.48 -7.96 0.74
N THR A 138 -6.51 -7.82 1.56
CA THR A 138 -6.95 -6.55 2.13
C THR A 138 -6.96 -6.64 3.66
N ALA A 139 -7.34 -5.57 4.36
CA ALA A 139 -7.48 -5.62 5.81
C ALA A 139 -8.58 -6.59 6.29
N PHE A 140 -9.47 -7.06 5.41
CA PHE A 140 -10.42 -8.13 5.75
C PHE A 140 -9.74 -9.48 5.91
N GLU A 141 -8.76 -9.79 5.06
CA GLU A 141 -7.98 -11.02 5.14
C GLU A 141 -6.85 -10.92 6.17
N CYS A 142 -6.29 -9.73 6.37
CA CYS A 142 -5.16 -9.46 7.26
C CYS A 142 -5.45 -8.24 8.12
N PRO A 143 -6.08 -8.40 9.30
CA PRO A 143 -6.42 -7.28 10.18
C PRO A 143 -5.20 -6.56 10.77
N HIS A 144 -4.03 -7.20 10.72
CA HIS A 144 -2.75 -6.58 11.05
C HIS A 144 -2.01 -6.26 9.76
N GLY A 145 -1.86 -4.96 9.48
CA GLY A 145 -1.19 -4.47 8.28
C GLY A 145 0.34 -4.53 8.34
N LYS A 146 0.96 -3.98 7.32
CA LYS A 146 2.39 -3.70 7.26
C LYS A 146 2.80 -2.86 8.49
N PRO A 147 3.96 -3.05 9.09
CA PRO A 147 5.13 -3.77 8.59
C PRO A 147 5.17 -5.28 8.87
N ARG A 148 4.08 -5.88 9.33
CA ARG A 148 4.02 -7.32 9.53
C ARG A 148 4.07 -8.04 8.18
N PRO A 149 4.74 -9.21 8.09
CA PRO A 149 4.89 -9.92 6.82
C PRO A 149 3.61 -10.62 6.34
N GLU A 150 2.61 -10.79 7.22
CA GLU A 150 1.42 -11.61 6.97
C GLU A 150 0.69 -11.27 5.68
N PRO A 151 0.46 -10.00 5.29
CA PRO A 151 -0.23 -9.69 4.04
C PRO A 151 0.51 -10.24 2.81
N TYR A 152 1.83 -10.10 2.78
CA TYR A 152 2.65 -10.60 1.67
C TYR A 152 2.86 -12.12 1.72
N LEU A 153 2.98 -12.71 2.92
CA LEU A 153 3.02 -14.18 3.07
C LEU A 153 1.72 -14.81 2.57
N LYS A 154 0.58 -14.23 2.92
CA LYS A 154 -0.72 -14.73 2.48
C LYS A 154 -0.90 -14.63 0.96
N ALA A 155 -0.50 -13.51 0.35
CA ALA A 155 -0.51 -13.37 -1.11
C ALA A 155 0.41 -14.41 -1.77
N TRP A 156 1.62 -14.59 -1.25
CA TRP A 156 2.57 -15.59 -1.75
C TRP A 156 2.02 -17.01 -1.63
N GLU A 157 1.54 -17.41 -0.46
CA GLU A 157 0.96 -18.75 -0.23
C GLU A 157 -0.22 -19.02 -1.16
N SER A 158 -1.12 -18.03 -1.32
CA SER A 158 -2.28 -18.14 -2.21
C SER A 158 -1.89 -18.18 -3.69
N SER A 159 -0.74 -17.65 -4.07
CA SER A 159 -0.26 -17.67 -5.45
C SER A 159 0.21 -19.06 -5.91
N GLY A 160 0.62 -19.91 -4.98
CA GLY A 160 1.19 -21.24 -5.27
C GLY A 160 2.57 -21.18 -5.96
N LEU A 161 3.19 -20.02 -6.06
CA LEU A 161 4.47 -19.83 -6.75
C LEU A 161 5.67 -19.94 -5.79
N PRO A 162 6.85 -20.37 -6.26
CA PRO A 162 8.09 -20.24 -5.50
C PRO A 162 8.39 -18.76 -5.19
N LYS A 163 8.98 -18.46 -4.01
CA LYS A 163 9.35 -17.07 -3.63
C LYS A 163 10.27 -16.40 -4.65
N GLU A 164 11.16 -17.16 -5.25
CA GLU A 164 12.11 -16.70 -6.26
C GLU A 164 11.42 -16.19 -7.52
N GLU A 165 10.20 -16.65 -7.79
CA GLU A 165 9.37 -16.22 -8.92
C GLU A 165 8.43 -15.06 -8.54
N CYS A 166 8.45 -14.60 -7.29
CA CYS A 166 7.61 -13.51 -6.80
C CYS A 166 8.36 -12.18 -6.70
N CYS A 167 7.63 -11.09 -6.89
CA CYS A 167 8.12 -9.72 -6.81
C CYS A 167 7.08 -8.82 -6.18
N VAL A 168 7.46 -8.07 -5.15
CA VAL A 168 6.63 -7.04 -4.52
C VAL A 168 6.94 -5.68 -5.16
N ILE A 169 5.91 -4.90 -5.45
CA ILE A 169 6.01 -3.51 -5.89
C ILE A 169 5.43 -2.64 -4.79
N GLU A 170 6.28 -1.80 -4.24
CA GLU A 170 6.00 -1.00 -3.05
C GLU A 170 6.55 0.42 -3.19
N ASN A 171 6.09 1.33 -2.33
CA ASN A 171 6.53 2.73 -2.30
C ASN A 171 6.84 3.24 -0.89
N ALA A 172 6.58 2.43 0.14
CA ALA A 172 6.67 2.87 1.53
C ALA A 172 7.67 2.03 2.35
N PRO A 173 8.36 2.63 3.35
CA PRO A 173 9.32 1.90 4.20
C PRO A 173 8.70 0.71 4.94
N LEU A 174 7.48 0.85 5.47
CA LEU A 174 6.81 -0.23 6.21
C LEU A 174 6.38 -1.37 5.29
N GLY A 175 5.98 -1.04 4.06
CA GLY A 175 5.68 -2.05 3.05
C GLY A 175 6.93 -2.83 2.62
N LEU A 176 8.05 -2.12 2.41
CA LEU A 176 9.34 -2.77 2.17
C LEU A 176 9.73 -3.68 3.33
N GLN A 177 9.62 -3.21 4.57
CA GLN A 177 9.90 -4.02 5.76
C GLN A 177 9.07 -5.30 5.78
N ALA A 178 7.76 -5.21 5.51
CA ALA A 178 6.86 -6.36 5.44
C ALA A 178 7.26 -7.36 4.36
N ALA A 179 7.56 -6.88 3.15
CA ALA A 179 7.97 -7.70 2.02
C ALA A 179 9.30 -8.40 2.27
N ARG A 180 10.29 -7.70 2.86
CA ARG A 180 11.59 -8.27 3.25
C ARG A 180 11.46 -9.30 4.36
N ALA A 181 10.62 -9.05 5.36
CA ALA A 181 10.32 -10.02 6.42
C ALA A 181 9.61 -11.27 5.87
N ALA A 182 8.81 -11.14 4.81
CA ALA A 182 8.24 -12.25 4.06
C ALA A 182 9.27 -13.00 3.19
N GLY A 183 10.50 -12.47 3.02
CA GLY A 183 11.56 -13.06 2.20
C GLY A 183 11.33 -12.91 0.69
N LEU A 184 10.65 -11.85 0.27
CA LEU A 184 10.28 -11.60 -1.12
C LEU A 184 11.21 -10.56 -1.77
N PHE A 185 11.47 -10.74 -3.06
CA PHE A 185 12.14 -9.74 -3.90
C PHE A 185 11.26 -8.50 -3.98
N THR A 186 11.84 -7.31 -3.71
CA THR A 186 11.06 -6.09 -3.56
C THR A 186 11.65 -4.95 -4.39
N VAL A 187 10.83 -4.39 -5.25
CA VAL A 187 11.09 -3.17 -6.01
C VAL A 187 10.35 -2.01 -5.35
N ILE A 188 11.06 -0.95 -5.03
CA ILE A 188 10.48 0.32 -4.60
C ILE A 188 10.30 1.22 -5.82
N VAL A 189 9.10 1.76 -5.97
CA VAL A 189 8.79 2.91 -6.83
C VAL A 189 8.62 4.12 -5.92
N ASN A 190 9.58 5.06 -5.96
CA ASN A 190 9.64 6.18 -5.03
C ASN A 190 8.66 7.29 -5.42
N THR A 191 7.41 7.12 -5.06
CA THR A 191 6.31 8.07 -5.28
C THR A 191 6.01 8.94 -4.05
N VAL A 192 6.81 8.79 -3.00
CA VAL A 192 6.73 9.57 -1.75
C VAL A 192 7.92 10.51 -1.64
N PRO A 193 7.81 11.63 -0.90
CA PRO A 193 8.91 12.56 -0.71
C PRO A 193 9.90 12.07 0.37
N LEU A 194 10.31 10.80 0.28
CA LEU A 194 11.30 10.17 1.16
C LEU A 194 12.56 9.85 0.36
N GLY A 195 13.72 9.89 1.01
CA GLY A 195 15.00 9.55 0.40
C GLY A 195 15.31 8.04 0.48
N TYR A 196 16.32 7.61 -0.28
CA TYR A 196 16.78 6.22 -0.23
C TYR A 196 17.17 5.77 1.20
N GLU A 197 17.67 6.70 2.02
CA GLU A 197 18.05 6.50 3.43
C GLU A 197 16.91 5.98 4.29
N ASP A 198 15.65 6.35 3.98
CA ASP A 198 14.46 5.87 4.68
C ASP A 198 14.15 4.39 4.38
N PHE A 199 14.65 3.88 3.26
CA PHE A 199 14.46 2.50 2.79
C PHE A 199 15.70 1.61 3.03
N ALA A 200 16.87 2.21 3.10
CA ALA A 200 18.16 1.53 3.17
C ALA A 200 18.28 0.46 4.28
N PRO A 201 17.67 0.61 5.48
CA PRO A 201 17.74 -0.42 6.53
C PRO A 201 17.19 -1.78 6.08
N TRP A 202 16.21 -1.80 5.18
CA TRP A 202 15.58 -3.04 4.69
C TRP A 202 16.07 -3.49 3.33
N LYS A 203 17.00 -2.75 2.70
CA LYS A 203 17.72 -3.13 1.46
C LYS A 203 16.77 -3.57 0.34
N PRO A 204 16.08 -2.65 -0.34
CA PRO A 204 15.26 -2.99 -1.50
C PRO A 204 16.15 -3.62 -2.59
N ASP A 205 15.61 -4.56 -3.36
CA ASP A 205 16.33 -5.18 -4.48
C ASP A 205 16.45 -4.24 -5.68
N ALA A 206 15.51 -3.30 -5.82
CA ALA A 206 15.62 -2.15 -6.72
C ALA A 206 14.90 -0.94 -6.11
N PHE A 207 15.41 0.25 -6.42
CA PHE A 207 14.83 1.53 -6.02
C PHE A 207 14.70 2.40 -7.26
N LEU A 208 13.48 2.64 -7.68
CA LEU A 208 13.12 3.31 -8.94
C LEU A 208 12.41 4.63 -8.64
N PRO A 209 12.58 5.66 -9.48
CA PRO A 209 11.99 6.97 -9.22
C PRO A 209 10.45 7.00 -9.33
N ASP A 210 9.86 6.13 -10.16
CA ASP A 210 8.41 6.11 -10.41
C ASP A 210 7.96 4.80 -11.10
N MET A 211 6.66 4.71 -11.40
CA MET A 211 6.06 3.56 -12.10
C MET A 211 6.51 3.44 -13.57
N ARG A 212 6.89 4.53 -14.22
CA ARG A 212 7.41 4.46 -15.61
C ARG A 212 8.78 3.81 -15.64
N ALA A 213 9.63 4.14 -14.67
CA ALA A 213 10.92 3.46 -14.53
C ALA A 213 10.77 1.96 -14.23
N LEU A 214 9.67 1.54 -13.58
CA LEU A 214 9.36 0.13 -13.41
C LEU A 214 9.04 -0.55 -14.76
N LEU A 215 8.35 0.13 -15.69
CA LEU A 215 8.11 -0.40 -17.02
C LEU A 215 9.43 -0.73 -17.74
N ASP A 216 10.39 0.19 -17.66
CA ASP A 216 11.74 0.00 -18.23
C ASP A 216 12.56 -1.06 -17.48
N TYR A 217 12.23 -1.33 -16.23
CA TYR A 217 12.90 -2.33 -15.40
C TYR A 217 12.34 -3.76 -15.58
N LEU A 218 11.10 -3.93 -16.05
CA LEU A 218 10.45 -5.24 -16.23
C LEU A 218 11.30 -6.28 -16.98
N PRO A 219 12.08 -5.92 -18.04
CA PRO A 219 12.94 -6.89 -18.71
C PRO A 219 14.00 -7.54 -17.81
N LYS A 220 14.42 -6.88 -16.72
CA LYS A 220 15.38 -7.42 -15.74
C LYS A 220 14.72 -8.39 -14.75
N LEU A 221 13.40 -8.45 -14.70
CA LEU A 221 12.61 -9.36 -13.87
C LEU A 221 12.23 -10.64 -14.62
N ARG A 222 12.57 -10.71 -15.90
CA ARG A 222 12.35 -11.88 -16.78
C ARG A 222 13.34 -12.98 -16.56
#